data_3e576402ecf72722c725c5b28f261ecc
#
_entry.id   3e576402ecf72722c725c5b28f261ecc
#
_cell.length_a   1.000
_cell.length_b   1.000
_cell.length_c   1.000
_cell.angle_alpha   90.00
_cell.angle_beta   90.00
_cell.angle_gamma   90.00
#
_symmetry.space_group_name_H-M   'P 1'
#
loop_
_entity.id
_entity.type
_entity.pdbx_description
1 polymer ?
#
loop_
_entity_poly.entity_id
_entity_poly.type
_entity_poly.pdbx_seq_one_letter_code
_entity_poly.pdbx_strand_id
1 'polypeptide(L)'
;MKLKLDLHDVYNKGQDIDRSLVNIINEAVRIKAELVEIIPGKGSGQLKKRVLRFLDQKEIKALYHRVEKDSDNFGRLFVHFRWPSARRR
;
A
#
# COMPACT_ATOMS: atom_id res chain seq x y z
N MET A 1 3.44 -4.61 -13.40
CA MET A 1 4.28 -5.13 -12.32
C MET A 1 3.58 -4.97 -11.00
N LYS A 2 3.68 -5.94 -10.13
CA LYS A 2 2.99 -5.93 -8.84
C LYS A 2 3.99 -6.04 -7.71
N LEU A 3 3.74 -5.31 -6.65
CA LEU A 3 4.55 -5.38 -5.44
C LEU A 3 3.69 -5.90 -4.29
N LYS A 4 4.36 -6.45 -3.30
CA LYS A 4 3.68 -6.99 -2.13
C LYS A 4 4.43 -6.57 -0.88
N LEU A 5 3.69 -6.10 0.11
CA LEU A 5 4.26 -5.72 1.40
C LEU A 5 3.52 -6.47 2.49
N ASP A 6 4.25 -7.32 3.19
CA ASP A 6 3.69 -8.07 4.31
C ASP A 6 4.19 -7.44 5.60
N LEU A 7 3.27 -6.87 6.37
CA LEU A 7 3.59 -6.20 7.63
C LEU A 7 3.49 -7.11 8.82
N HIS A 8 3.26 -8.39 8.59
CA HIS A 8 3.08 -9.36 9.66
C HIS A 8 4.24 -9.34 10.66
N ASP A 9 5.46 -9.20 10.16
CA ASP A 9 6.64 -9.27 11.00
C ASP A 9 6.99 -7.97 11.69
N VAL A 10 6.36 -6.85 11.30
CA VAL A 10 6.72 -5.54 11.83
C VAL A 10 5.57 -4.85 12.55
N TYR A 11 4.51 -5.59 12.84
CA TYR A 11 3.30 -4.97 13.35
C TYR A 11 3.49 -4.31 14.73
N ASN A 12 4.51 -4.70 15.48
CA ASN A 12 4.78 -4.10 16.79
C ASN A 12 5.67 -2.88 16.75
N LYS A 13 6.20 -2.55 15.57
CA LYS A 13 7.19 -1.49 15.46
C LYS A 13 6.63 -0.36 14.62
N GLY A 14 5.94 0.57 15.28
CA GLY A 14 5.23 1.62 14.59
C GLY A 14 6.06 2.40 13.58
N GLN A 15 7.28 2.76 13.93
CA GLN A 15 8.13 3.50 13.01
C GLN A 15 8.52 2.67 11.80
N ASP A 16 8.74 1.38 12.02
CA ASP A 16 9.08 0.48 10.92
C ASP A 16 7.91 0.29 9.97
N ILE A 17 6.69 0.33 10.51
CA ILE A 17 5.50 0.23 9.68
C ILE A 17 5.44 1.41 8.72
N ASP A 18 5.55 2.62 9.23
CA ASP A 18 5.50 3.81 8.39
C ASP A 18 6.63 3.82 7.37
N ARG A 19 7.83 3.44 7.80
CA ARG A 19 8.99 3.39 6.91
C ARG A 19 8.76 2.36 5.79
N SER A 20 8.23 1.20 6.14
CA SER A 20 7.95 0.16 5.15
C SER A 20 6.93 0.65 4.13
N LEU A 21 5.89 1.36 4.60
CA LEU A 21 4.87 1.91 3.71
C LEU A 21 5.45 2.95 2.76
N VAL A 22 6.26 3.86 3.31
CA VAL A 22 6.91 4.87 2.46
C VAL A 22 7.80 4.19 1.42
N ASN A 23 8.58 3.20 1.85
CA ASN A 23 9.49 2.52 0.94
C ASN A 23 8.76 1.80 -0.18
N ILE A 24 7.65 1.11 0.14
CA ILE A 24 6.94 0.36 -0.90
C ILE A 24 6.25 1.30 -1.89
N ILE A 25 5.72 2.42 -1.39
CA ILE A 25 5.09 3.39 -2.28
C ILE A 25 6.12 4.03 -3.19
N ASN A 26 7.27 4.42 -2.63
CA ASN A 26 8.34 5.00 -3.43
C ASN A 26 8.85 4.00 -4.48
N GLU A 27 8.96 2.73 -4.09
CA GLU A 27 9.39 1.71 -5.04
C GLU A 27 8.35 1.55 -6.16
N ALA A 28 7.06 1.56 -5.80
CA ALA A 28 6.01 1.45 -6.81
C ALA A 28 6.07 2.61 -7.80
N VAL A 29 6.33 3.80 -7.30
CA VAL A 29 6.46 4.97 -8.17
C VAL A 29 7.70 4.83 -9.07
N ARG A 30 8.80 4.38 -8.48
CA ARG A 30 10.05 4.26 -9.21
C ARG A 30 9.95 3.28 -10.38
N ILE A 31 9.31 2.14 -10.16
CA ILE A 31 9.20 1.12 -11.20
C ILE A 31 7.87 1.16 -11.93
N LYS A 32 7.00 2.12 -11.58
CA LYS A 32 5.67 2.26 -12.18
C LYS A 32 4.84 0.99 -12.01
N ALA A 33 4.83 0.47 -10.80
CA ALA A 33 4.03 -0.72 -10.49
C ALA A 33 2.55 -0.40 -10.63
N GLU A 34 1.80 -1.35 -11.11
CA GLU A 34 0.36 -1.18 -11.27
C GLU A 34 -0.40 -1.42 -9.98
N LEU A 35 0.15 -2.26 -9.11
CA LEU A 35 -0.55 -2.72 -7.93
C LEU A 35 0.43 -2.99 -6.81
N VAL A 36 0.06 -2.55 -5.61
CA VAL A 36 0.77 -2.92 -4.40
C VAL A 36 -0.22 -3.61 -3.48
N GLU A 37 0.09 -4.85 -3.13
CA GLU A 37 -0.70 -5.60 -2.16
C GLU A 37 -0.09 -5.39 -0.78
N ILE A 38 -0.88 -4.91 0.17
CA ILE A 38 -0.41 -4.70 1.54
C ILE A 38 -1.16 -5.65 2.45
N ILE A 39 -0.41 -6.44 3.20
CA ILE A 39 -0.96 -7.42 4.12
C ILE A 39 -0.66 -6.96 5.55
N PRO A 40 -1.61 -6.31 6.22
CA PRO A 40 -1.38 -5.85 7.59
C PRO A 40 -1.24 -6.99 8.60
N GLY A 41 -1.72 -8.17 8.24
CA GLY A 41 -1.66 -9.28 9.16
C GLY A 41 -2.94 -9.42 9.96
N LYS A 42 -2.96 -10.41 10.81
CA LYS A 42 -4.11 -10.67 11.66
C LYS A 42 -4.03 -9.83 12.92
N GLY A 43 -5.15 -9.51 13.49
CA GLY A 43 -5.17 -8.74 14.71
C GLY A 43 -6.44 -7.99 14.88
N SER A 44 -6.38 -6.92 15.65
CA SER A 44 -7.55 -6.13 16.02
C SER A 44 -7.99 -5.16 14.92
N GLY A 45 -7.31 -5.12 13.82
CA GLY A 45 -7.63 -4.17 12.77
C GLY A 45 -6.93 -2.83 12.93
N GLN A 46 -6.17 -2.65 14.00
CA GLN A 46 -5.48 -1.39 14.22
C GLN A 46 -4.42 -1.14 13.17
N LEU A 47 -3.72 -2.19 12.77
CA LEU A 47 -2.68 -2.05 11.76
C LEU A 47 -3.30 -1.68 10.42
N LYS A 48 -4.44 -2.26 10.10
CA LYS A 48 -5.15 -1.92 8.89
C LYS A 48 -5.58 -0.45 8.90
N LYS A 49 -6.07 0.03 10.05
CA LYS A 49 -6.44 1.43 10.17
C LYS A 49 -5.23 2.34 10.00
N ARG A 50 -4.10 1.93 10.55
CA ARG A 50 -2.87 2.70 10.41
C ARG A 50 -2.44 2.81 8.95
N VAL A 51 -2.53 1.70 8.23
CA VAL A 51 -2.19 1.71 6.81
C VAL A 51 -3.14 2.61 6.04
N LEU A 52 -4.43 2.52 6.32
CA LEU A 52 -5.42 3.36 5.64
C LEU A 52 -5.19 4.84 5.94
N ARG A 53 -4.83 5.15 7.18
CA ARG A 53 -4.54 6.54 7.56
C ARG A 53 -3.30 7.04 6.81
N PHE A 54 -2.29 6.20 6.70
CA PHE A 54 -1.10 6.55 5.92
C PHE A 54 -1.47 6.84 4.48
N LEU A 55 -2.27 5.98 3.87
CA LEU A 55 -2.65 6.11 2.48
C LEU A 55 -3.56 7.31 2.25
N ASP A 56 -4.22 7.79 3.30
CA ASP A 56 -5.13 8.92 3.20
C ASP A 56 -4.41 10.27 3.27
N GLN A 57 -3.12 10.27 3.54
CA GLN A 57 -2.36 11.51 3.57
C GLN A 57 -2.32 12.12 2.17
N LYS A 58 -2.44 13.44 2.13
CA LYS A 58 -2.57 14.16 0.88
C LYS A 58 -1.42 13.86 -0.09
N GLU A 59 -0.19 13.86 0.42
CA GLU A 59 0.97 13.61 -0.42
C GLU A 59 0.96 12.19 -0.99
N ILE A 60 0.47 11.25 -0.18
CA ILE A 60 0.43 9.85 -0.60
C ILE A 60 -0.72 9.62 -1.57
N LYS A 61 -1.88 10.23 -1.30
CA LYS A 61 -3.04 10.08 -2.19
C LYS A 61 -2.74 10.56 -3.60
N ALA A 62 -1.88 11.54 -3.72
CA ALA A 62 -1.51 12.07 -5.03
C ALA A 62 -0.70 11.06 -5.86
N LEU A 63 -0.19 10.01 -5.23
CA LEU A 63 0.69 9.07 -5.91
C LEU A 63 -0.03 7.83 -6.45
N TYR A 64 -1.18 7.49 -5.89
CA TYR A 64 -1.90 6.30 -6.33
C TYR A 64 -3.29 6.67 -6.84
N HIS A 65 -3.92 5.70 -7.52
CA HIS A 65 -5.23 5.93 -8.11
C HIS A 65 -6.35 5.64 -7.12
N ARG A 66 -6.34 4.46 -6.52
CA ARG A 66 -7.38 4.09 -5.55
C ARG A 66 -6.90 2.94 -4.67
N VAL A 67 -7.61 2.75 -3.57
CA VAL A 67 -7.35 1.64 -2.65
C VAL A 67 -8.56 0.73 -2.65
N GLU A 68 -8.32 -0.56 -2.77
CA GLU A 68 -9.36 -1.57 -2.72
C GLU A 68 -9.17 -2.44 -1.50
N LYS A 69 -10.23 -2.66 -0.75
CA LYS A 69 -10.20 -3.54 0.42
C LYS A 69 -10.74 -4.91 0.01
N ASP A 70 -10.04 -5.96 0.42
CA ASP A 70 -10.47 -7.30 0.12
C ASP A 70 -11.53 -7.71 1.14
N SER A 71 -12.75 -7.93 0.68
CA SER A 71 -13.85 -8.28 1.58
C SER A 71 -13.78 -9.75 2.02
N ASP A 72 -13.14 -10.60 1.25
CA ASP A 72 -13.03 -12.01 1.57
C ASP A 72 -11.86 -12.29 2.49
N ASN A 73 -10.80 -11.55 2.33
CA ASN A 73 -9.60 -11.67 3.16
C ASN A 73 -9.37 -10.33 3.84
N PHE A 74 -10.19 -10.05 4.84
CA PHE A 74 -9.99 -8.81 5.55
C PHE A 74 -8.57 -8.78 6.11
N GLY A 75 -7.94 -7.66 5.98
CA GLY A 75 -6.54 -7.55 6.30
C GLY A 75 -5.68 -7.34 5.09
N ARG A 76 -6.23 -7.49 3.90
CA ARG A 76 -5.49 -7.19 2.68
C ARG A 76 -6.01 -5.90 2.07
N LEU A 77 -5.07 -5.11 1.57
CA LEU A 77 -5.38 -3.88 0.89
C LEU A 77 -4.65 -3.87 -0.43
N PHE A 78 -5.31 -3.39 -1.46
CA PHE A 78 -4.72 -3.32 -2.78
C PHE A 78 -4.68 -1.86 -3.19
N VAL A 79 -3.47 -1.32 -3.37
CA VAL A 79 -3.26 0.05 -3.82
C VAL A 79 -3.05 0.02 -5.31
N HIS A 80 -3.98 0.61 -6.05
CA HIS A 80 -3.94 0.62 -7.50
C HIS A 80 -3.31 1.91 -7.98
N PHE A 81 -2.37 1.80 -8.86
CA PHE A 81 -1.69 2.93 -9.47
C PHE A 81 -2.13 3.06 -10.91
N ARG A 82 -2.11 4.29 -11.39
CA ARG A 82 -2.42 4.58 -12.77
C ARG A 82 -1.30 5.40 -13.35
N TRP A 83 -0.66 4.87 -14.36
CA TRP A 83 0.45 5.56 -14.99
C TRP A 83 0.04 6.05 -16.37
N PRO A 84 0.45 7.26 -16.77
CA PRO A 84 0.18 7.71 -18.12
C PRO A 84 0.77 6.73 -19.11
N SER A 85 -0.02 6.39 -20.12
CA SER A 85 0.47 5.50 -21.14
C SER A 85 1.45 6.25 -22.00
N ALA A 86 2.68 5.86 -21.95
CA ALA A 86 3.70 6.48 -22.74
C ALA A 86 3.74 5.95 -24.14
N ARG A 87 2.90 5.09 -24.44
CA ARG A 87 2.98 4.40 -25.65
C ARG A 87 1.87 4.30 -26.44
N ARG A 88 1.82 4.51 -26.57
CA ARG A 88 1.07 4.28 -26.96
C ARG A 88 0.95 4.25 -27.82
N ARG A 89 1.28 4.13 -28.10
CA ARG A 89 1.38 3.99 -28.84
C ARG A 89 1.05 3.83 -29.37
#